data_67098c0b6c6de21ea2ec05e3888f1162
#
_entry.id   67098c0b6c6de21ea2ec05e3888f1162
#
_cell.length_a   1.000
_cell.length_b   1.000
_cell.length_c   1.000
_cell.angle_alpha   90.00
_cell.angle_beta   90.00
_cell.angle_gamma   90.00
#
_symmetry.space_group_name_H-M   'P 1'
#
loop_
_entity.id
_entity.type
_entity.pdbx_description
1 polymer ?
#
loop_
_entity_poly.entity_id
_entity_poly.type
_entity_poly.pdbx_seq_one_letter_code
_entity_poly.pdbx_strand_id
1 'polypeptide(L)'
;MIRVATLDPLDPADVAFLTKALYRAFGVGTEHAGARPMPHHAEGKDGRIDAVQLLADVERVRTFADDKVLYLTAAPLSLAPGPLGAPPCWGFALYGGERAVVSTSRFPARGVSEASVEAWRRRLGRESIHAVGHLWDLHHCYDAKCAMHPSWSPNLPPNPEMDLCSFCREKSERKVRLAKT
;
A
#
# COMPACT_ATOMS: atom_id res chain seq x y z
N MET A 1 -11.42 -6.66 8.33
CA MET A 1 -11.76 -5.56 7.38
C MET A 1 -10.48 -4.87 6.93
N ILE A 2 -10.45 -4.21 5.76
CA ILE A 2 -9.35 -3.34 5.33
C ILE A 2 -9.80 -1.90 5.48
N ARG A 3 -9.03 -1.08 6.20
CA ARG A 3 -9.30 0.35 6.41
C ARG A 3 -8.24 1.17 5.67
N VAL A 4 -8.67 2.07 4.80
CA VAL A 4 -7.79 2.98 4.07
C VAL A 4 -7.85 4.35 4.74
N ALA A 5 -6.73 4.87 5.19
CA ALA A 5 -6.60 6.22 5.74
C ALA A 5 -5.64 7.05 4.87
N THR A 6 -5.90 8.35 4.74
CA THR A 6 -5.05 9.26 3.96
C THR A 6 -4.31 10.23 4.90
N LEU A 7 -3.03 10.45 4.64
CA LEU A 7 -2.20 11.41 5.38
C LEU A 7 -2.09 12.74 4.62
N ASP A 8 -2.42 12.72 3.34
CA ASP A 8 -2.50 13.88 2.44
C ASP A 8 -3.84 13.86 1.70
N PRO A 9 -4.32 15.00 1.21
CA PRO A 9 -5.52 15.05 0.39
C PRO A 9 -5.42 14.15 -0.85
N LEU A 10 -6.41 13.31 -1.06
CA LEU A 10 -6.53 12.44 -2.22
C LEU A 10 -7.93 12.62 -2.83
N ASP A 11 -8.01 12.56 -4.17
CA ASP A 11 -9.29 12.65 -4.89
C ASP A 11 -10.25 11.55 -4.38
N PRO A 12 -11.47 11.88 -3.95
CA PRO A 12 -12.44 10.90 -3.49
C PRO A 12 -12.71 9.77 -4.49
N ALA A 13 -12.64 10.06 -5.80
CA ALA A 13 -12.80 9.05 -6.85
C ALA A 13 -11.65 8.04 -6.88
N ASP A 14 -10.42 8.47 -6.52
CA ASP A 14 -9.27 7.58 -6.43
C ASP A 14 -9.34 6.71 -5.17
N VAL A 15 -9.82 7.27 -4.07
CA VAL A 15 -10.11 6.49 -2.85
C VAL A 15 -11.19 5.43 -3.11
N ALA A 16 -12.28 5.80 -3.78
CA ALA A 16 -13.36 4.88 -4.15
C ALA A 16 -12.88 3.79 -5.12
N PHE A 17 -12.00 4.13 -6.07
CA PHE A 17 -11.34 3.16 -6.94
C PHE A 17 -10.51 2.16 -6.12
N LEU A 18 -9.67 2.68 -5.22
CA LEU A 18 -8.78 1.84 -4.41
C LEU A 18 -9.54 0.89 -3.50
N THR A 19 -10.58 1.35 -2.81
CA THR A 19 -11.39 0.48 -1.93
C THR A 19 -12.02 -0.67 -2.71
N LYS A 20 -12.51 -0.43 -3.93
CA LYS A 20 -13.00 -1.48 -4.82
C LYS A 20 -11.90 -2.44 -5.26
N ALA A 21 -10.70 -1.94 -5.58
CA ALA A 21 -9.57 -2.77 -6.00
C ALA A 21 -9.12 -3.71 -4.86
N LEU A 22 -9.00 -3.20 -3.64
CA LEU A 22 -8.67 -3.99 -2.46
C LEU A 22 -9.74 -5.04 -2.15
N TYR A 23 -11.02 -4.68 -2.22
CA TYR A 23 -12.11 -5.64 -2.05
C TYR A 23 -12.03 -6.78 -3.07
N ARG A 24 -11.78 -6.47 -4.35
CA ARG A 24 -11.63 -7.51 -5.41
C ARG A 24 -10.44 -8.42 -5.17
N ALA A 25 -9.32 -7.86 -4.70
CA ALA A 25 -8.11 -8.64 -4.46
C ALA A 25 -8.23 -9.61 -3.28
N PHE A 26 -8.87 -9.19 -2.18
CA PHE A 26 -8.85 -9.92 -0.92
C PHE A 26 -10.21 -10.50 -0.48
N GLY A 27 -11.32 -10.12 -1.11
CA GLY A 27 -12.66 -10.56 -0.71
C GLY A 27 -13.07 -10.11 0.70
N VAL A 28 -12.46 -9.04 1.22
CA VAL A 28 -12.71 -8.50 2.57
C VAL A 28 -13.34 -7.13 2.47
N GLY A 29 -14.29 -6.82 3.35
CA GLY A 29 -14.86 -5.48 3.43
C GLY A 29 -13.76 -4.41 3.51
N THR A 30 -13.89 -3.36 2.70
CA THR A 30 -12.91 -2.28 2.61
C THR A 30 -13.62 -0.95 2.71
N GLU A 31 -13.10 -0.05 3.55
CA GLU A 31 -13.68 1.29 3.73
C GLU A 31 -12.61 2.37 3.82
N HIS A 32 -13.00 3.62 3.52
CA HIS A 32 -12.18 4.79 3.80
C HIS A 32 -12.39 5.21 5.25
N ALA A 33 -11.32 5.20 6.03
CA ALA A 33 -11.34 5.54 7.46
C ALA A 33 -11.06 7.03 7.73
N GLY A 34 -11.06 7.87 6.68
CA GLY A 34 -10.82 9.30 6.75
C GLY A 34 -9.34 9.70 6.75
N ALA A 35 -9.11 11.00 6.85
CA ALA A 35 -7.77 11.57 6.94
C ALA A 35 -7.18 11.44 8.35
N ARG A 36 -5.85 11.37 8.42
CA ARG A 36 -5.05 11.44 9.66
C ARG A 36 -3.94 12.46 9.49
N PRO A 37 -3.54 13.17 10.54
CA PRO A 37 -2.41 14.08 10.44
C PRO A 37 -1.11 13.32 10.18
N MET A 38 -0.23 13.93 9.38
CA MET A 38 1.13 13.43 9.18
C MET A 38 1.92 13.59 10.50
N PRO A 39 2.58 12.55 11.01
CA PRO A 39 3.40 12.68 12.21
C PRO A 39 4.63 13.55 11.95
N HIS A 40 4.83 14.58 12.77
CA HIS A 40 5.95 15.53 12.62
C HIS A 40 7.34 14.91 12.84
N HIS A 41 7.43 13.81 13.56
CA HIS A 41 8.70 13.15 13.92
C HIS A 41 9.23 12.17 12.88
N ALA A 42 8.44 11.87 11.86
CA ALA A 42 8.83 10.90 10.83
C ALA A 42 9.71 11.50 9.71
N GLU A 43 9.88 12.82 9.65
CA GLU A 43 10.65 13.50 8.60
C GLU A 43 12.16 13.35 8.82
N GLY A 44 12.83 12.74 7.84
CA GLY A 44 14.29 12.62 7.81
C GLY A 44 14.98 13.91 7.37
N LYS A 45 16.31 14.01 7.59
CA LYS A 45 17.12 15.16 7.19
C LYS A 45 17.15 15.45 5.68
N ASP A 46 16.79 14.48 4.87
CA ASP A 46 16.73 14.55 3.40
C ASP A 46 15.33 14.88 2.87
N GLY A 47 14.40 15.28 3.74
CA GLY A 47 13.01 15.59 3.40
C GLY A 47 12.15 14.36 3.07
N ARG A 48 12.68 13.15 3.30
CA ARG A 48 11.92 11.91 3.18
C ARG A 48 11.37 11.48 4.53
N ILE A 49 10.23 10.81 4.49
CA ILE A 49 9.58 10.26 5.68
C ILE A 49 10.10 8.85 5.93
N ASP A 50 10.60 8.57 7.14
CA ASP A 50 10.91 7.21 7.54
C ASP A 50 9.61 6.40 7.67
N ALA A 51 9.45 5.40 6.82
CA ALA A 51 8.22 4.62 6.75
C ALA A 51 7.96 3.77 8.01
N VAL A 52 9.02 3.34 8.69
CA VAL A 52 8.92 2.56 9.95
C VAL A 52 8.46 3.47 11.07
N GLN A 53 9.11 4.64 11.21
CA GLN A 53 8.77 5.63 12.23
C GLN A 53 7.35 6.20 11.98
N LEU A 54 7.00 6.46 10.72
CA LEU A 54 5.64 6.90 10.37
C LEU A 54 4.59 5.91 10.87
N LEU A 55 4.76 4.60 10.62
CA LEU A 55 3.80 3.60 11.09
C LEU A 55 3.79 3.44 12.61
N ALA A 56 4.87 3.79 13.31
CA ALA A 56 4.90 3.80 14.76
C ALA A 56 4.11 4.99 15.34
N ASP A 57 4.26 6.18 14.73
CA ASP A 57 3.78 7.45 15.27
C ASP A 57 2.42 7.90 14.74
N VAL A 58 1.99 7.38 13.57
CA VAL A 58 0.72 7.80 12.97
C VAL A 58 -0.47 7.52 13.89
N GLU A 59 -1.38 8.49 13.97
CA GLU A 59 -2.62 8.34 14.72
C GLU A 59 -3.38 7.09 14.28
N ARG A 60 -3.66 6.22 15.23
CA ARG A 60 -4.29 4.93 14.95
C ARG A 60 -5.73 5.12 14.48
N VAL A 61 -6.05 4.49 13.37
CA VAL A 61 -7.44 4.25 12.99
C VAL A 61 -8.05 3.29 14.00
N ARG A 62 -9.27 3.57 14.45
CA ARG A 62 -10.01 2.63 15.30
C ARG A 62 -10.23 1.33 14.53
N THR A 63 -9.71 0.24 15.05
CA THR A 63 -9.78 -1.09 14.45
C THR A 63 -10.43 -2.08 15.39
N PHE A 64 -10.92 -3.17 14.85
CA PHE A 64 -11.24 -4.39 15.57
C PHE A 64 -10.11 -5.40 15.38
N ALA A 65 -10.12 -6.49 16.14
CA ALA A 65 -9.20 -7.60 15.92
C ALA A 65 -9.23 -8.02 14.44
N ASP A 66 -8.07 -8.29 13.85
CA ASP A 66 -7.87 -8.72 12.48
C ASP A 66 -8.11 -7.66 11.38
N ASP A 67 -8.44 -6.43 11.71
CA ASP A 67 -8.48 -5.34 10.74
C ASP A 67 -7.05 -5.02 10.26
N LYS A 68 -6.94 -4.71 8.96
CA LYS A 68 -5.70 -4.23 8.34
C LYS A 68 -5.87 -2.77 7.96
N VAL A 69 -4.85 -1.96 8.22
CA VAL A 69 -4.88 -0.52 7.93
C VAL A 69 -3.83 -0.18 6.89
N LEU A 70 -4.27 0.43 5.81
CA LEU A 70 -3.41 1.01 4.78
C LEU A 70 -3.43 2.53 4.90
N TYR A 71 -2.26 3.13 5.16
CA TYR A 71 -2.07 4.57 5.07
C TYR A 71 -1.55 4.96 3.69
N LEU A 72 -2.05 6.09 3.17
CA LEU A 72 -1.62 6.67 1.90
C LEU A 72 -1.01 8.05 2.14
N THR A 73 0.12 8.32 1.48
CA THR A 73 0.77 9.64 1.54
C THR A 73 1.30 10.05 0.16
N ALA A 74 1.38 11.36 -0.07
CA ALA A 74 2.11 11.93 -1.21
C ALA A 74 3.59 12.24 -0.87
N ALA A 75 3.96 12.18 0.41
CA ALA A 75 5.33 12.40 0.84
C ALA A 75 6.26 11.27 0.38
N PRO A 76 7.51 11.56 -0.02
CA PRO A 76 8.47 10.53 -0.37
C PRO A 76 8.87 9.73 0.87
N LEU A 77 8.86 8.39 0.74
CA LEU A 77 9.23 7.48 1.82
C LEU A 77 10.65 6.95 1.64
N SER A 78 11.29 6.65 2.78
CA SER A 78 12.51 5.87 2.87
C SER A 78 12.39 4.82 3.97
N LEU A 79 13.20 3.78 3.89
CA LEU A 79 13.43 2.89 5.02
C LEU A 79 14.47 3.52 5.97
N ALA A 80 14.51 3.04 7.22
CA ALA A 80 15.49 3.50 8.20
C ALA A 80 16.92 3.50 7.63
N PRO A 81 17.78 4.45 8.01
CA PRO A 81 19.14 4.55 7.49
C PRO A 81 19.94 3.28 7.75
N GLY A 82 20.46 2.69 6.69
CA GLY A 82 21.48 1.64 6.77
C GLY A 82 22.88 2.21 6.49
N PRO A 83 23.91 1.35 6.43
CA PRO A 83 25.30 1.76 6.13
C PRO A 83 25.44 2.51 4.79
N LEU A 84 24.55 2.28 3.85
CA LEU A 84 24.51 2.91 2.51
C LEU A 84 23.49 4.06 2.41
N GLY A 85 22.99 4.58 3.53
CA GLY A 85 21.93 5.59 3.60
C GLY A 85 20.54 4.97 3.66
N ALA A 86 19.51 5.83 3.61
CA ALA A 86 18.10 5.42 3.63
C ALA A 86 17.58 5.22 2.20
N PRO A 87 17.37 3.97 1.72
CA PRO A 87 16.87 3.75 0.37
C PRO A 87 15.43 4.24 0.24
N PRO A 88 15.09 4.91 -0.90
CA PRO A 88 13.72 5.30 -1.16
C PRO A 88 12.84 4.06 -1.38
N CYS A 89 11.62 4.08 -0.87
CA CYS A 89 10.68 2.98 -1.04
C CYS A 89 9.32 3.47 -1.57
N TRP A 90 8.54 2.55 -2.17
CA TRP A 90 7.16 2.79 -2.60
C TRP A 90 6.17 2.71 -1.44
N GLY A 91 6.50 1.93 -0.43
CA GLY A 91 5.71 1.69 0.74
C GLY A 91 6.43 0.74 1.70
N PHE A 92 5.82 0.53 2.85
CA PHE A 92 6.33 -0.36 3.88
C PHE A 92 5.18 -1.10 4.55
N ALA A 93 5.41 -2.37 4.85
CA ALA A 93 4.52 -3.22 5.62
C ALA A 93 5.31 -4.29 6.35
N LEU A 94 4.91 -4.64 7.56
CA LEU A 94 5.43 -5.82 8.25
C LEU A 94 4.64 -7.06 7.82
N TYR A 95 5.34 -8.16 7.57
CA TYR A 95 4.69 -9.44 7.26
C TYR A 95 3.78 -9.89 8.40
N GLY A 96 2.54 -10.21 8.08
CA GLY A 96 1.54 -10.58 9.07
C GLY A 96 1.12 -9.46 10.03
N GLY A 97 1.60 -8.23 9.81
CA GLY A 97 1.29 -7.06 10.63
C GLY A 97 -0.13 -6.52 10.43
N GLU A 98 -0.41 -5.41 11.10
CA GLU A 98 -1.72 -4.74 11.06
C GLU A 98 -1.73 -3.51 10.16
N ARG A 99 -0.56 -2.89 9.92
CA ARG A 99 -0.45 -1.58 9.28
C ARG A 99 0.57 -1.55 8.16
N ALA A 100 0.22 -0.84 7.10
CA ALA A 100 1.10 -0.57 5.97
C ALA A 100 0.98 0.89 5.55
N VAL A 101 1.98 1.40 4.86
CA VAL A 101 1.96 2.72 4.21
C VAL A 101 2.41 2.58 2.75
N VAL A 102 1.76 3.34 1.87
CA VAL A 102 2.12 3.48 0.46
C VAL A 102 2.25 4.97 0.13
N SER A 103 3.33 5.32 -0.57
CA SER A 103 3.58 6.67 -1.09
C SER A 103 3.27 6.75 -2.57
N THR A 104 2.58 7.82 -2.96
CA THR A 104 2.34 8.16 -4.37
C THR A 104 3.42 9.05 -4.97
N SER A 105 4.42 9.50 -4.19
CA SER A 105 5.47 10.44 -4.61
C SER A 105 6.27 9.98 -5.84
N ARG A 106 6.38 8.68 -6.06
CA ARG A 106 7.13 8.07 -7.17
C ARG A 106 6.25 7.56 -8.30
N PHE A 107 4.94 7.82 -8.24
CA PHE A 107 4.02 7.41 -9.29
C PHE A 107 4.18 8.32 -10.52
N PRO A 108 3.76 7.87 -11.72
CA PRO A 108 3.62 8.76 -12.87
C PRO A 108 2.73 9.94 -12.49
N ALA A 109 2.92 11.08 -13.14
CA ALA A 109 2.02 12.22 -12.92
C ALA A 109 0.58 11.81 -13.21
N ARG A 110 -0.34 12.12 -12.27
CA ARG A 110 -1.75 11.76 -12.40
C ARG A 110 -2.41 12.40 -13.63
N GLY A 111 -1.99 13.58 -14.04
CA GLY A 111 -2.53 14.27 -15.22
C GLY A 111 -4.06 14.41 -15.19
N VAL A 112 -4.62 14.93 -16.30
CA VAL A 112 -6.06 15.15 -16.46
C VAL A 112 -6.68 14.27 -17.55
N SER A 113 -5.88 13.63 -18.41
CA SER A 113 -6.39 12.70 -19.42
C SER A 113 -6.82 11.38 -18.77
N GLU A 114 -7.83 10.75 -19.34
CA GLU A 114 -8.33 9.44 -18.89
C GLU A 114 -7.20 8.41 -18.79
N ALA A 115 -6.33 8.34 -19.81
CA ALA A 115 -5.20 7.43 -19.85
C ALA A 115 -4.19 7.67 -18.70
N SER A 116 -3.90 8.94 -18.36
CA SER A 116 -2.98 9.27 -17.26
C SER A 116 -3.60 8.97 -15.89
N VAL A 117 -4.89 9.23 -15.72
CA VAL A 117 -5.63 8.90 -14.50
C VAL A 117 -5.69 7.38 -14.31
N GLU A 118 -5.96 6.63 -15.38
CA GLU A 118 -5.98 5.16 -15.32
C GLU A 118 -4.61 4.59 -14.97
N ALA A 119 -3.53 5.04 -15.61
CA ALA A 119 -2.17 4.59 -15.33
C ALA A 119 -1.78 4.86 -13.87
N TRP A 120 -2.14 6.03 -13.36
CA TRP A 120 -1.92 6.39 -11.95
C TRP A 120 -2.73 5.49 -11.00
N ARG A 121 -4.00 5.26 -11.29
CA ARG A 121 -4.89 4.37 -10.50
C ARG A 121 -4.40 2.93 -10.50
N ARG A 122 -3.92 2.42 -11.64
CA ARG A 122 -3.30 1.09 -11.71
C ARG A 122 -2.12 0.99 -10.78
N ARG A 123 -1.26 2.00 -10.75
CA ARG A 123 -0.11 2.02 -9.85
C ARG A 123 -0.56 2.07 -8.40
N LEU A 124 -1.51 2.94 -8.06
CA LEU A 124 -2.08 3.03 -6.72
C LEU A 124 -2.66 1.67 -6.26
N GLY A 125 -3.49 1.05 -7.08
CA GLY A 125 -4.10 -0.24 -6.78
C GLY A 125 -3.06 -1.33 -6.57
N ARG A 126 -2.08 -1.42 -7.48
CA ARG A 126 -1.02 -2.43 -7.39
C ARG A 126 -0.17 -2.31 -6.12
N GLU A 127 0.38 -1.11 -5.84
CA GLU A 127 1.22 -0.91 -4.65
C GLU A 127 0.44 -1.11 -3.35
N SER A 128 -0.82 -0.73 -3.35
CA SER A 128 -1.72 -0.92 -2.20
C SER A 128 -2.05 -2.40 -1.98
N ILE A 129 -2.36 -3.16 -3.03
CA ILE A 129 -2.58 -4.61 -2.95
C ILE A 129 -1.31 -5.31 -2.50
N HIS A 130 -0.13 -4.90 -3.00
CA HIS A 130 1.16 -5.42 -2.57
C HIS A 130 1.38 -5.22 -1.06
N ALA A 131 1.23 -3.99 -0.59
CA ALA A 131 1.43 -3.65 0.82
C ALA A 131 0.44 -4.38 1.75
N VAL A 132 -0.85 -4.42 1.38
CA VAL A 132 -1.87 -5.16 2.13
C VAL A 132 -1.64 -6.67 2.06
N GLY A 133 -1.14 -7.19 0.94
CA GLY A 133 -0.74 -8.59 0.81
C GLY A 133 0.29 -9.01 1.86
N HIS A 134 1.28 -8.17 2.13
CA HIS A 134 2.22 -8.41 3.21
C HIS A 134 1.56 -8.47 4.59
N LEU A 135 0.52 -7.67 4.84
CA LEU A 135 -0.24 -7.74 6.09
C LEU A 135 -0.99 -9.08 6.26
N TRP A 136 -1.30 -9.76 5.15
CA TRP A 136 -1.82 -11.13 5.11
C TRP A 136 -0.71 -12.19 4.98
N ASP A 137 0.56 -11.82 5.27
CA ASP A 137 1.72 -12.71 5.22
C ASP A 137 1.96 -13.32 3.82
N LEU A 138 1.60 -12.59 2.77
CA LEU A 138 2.02 -12.93 1.42
C LEU A 138 3.45 -12.42 1.18
N HIS A 139 4.33 -13.30 0.73
CA HIS A 139 5.68 -12.95 0.32
C HIS A 139 5.72 -12.52 -1.15
N HIS A 140 6.85 -11.98 -1.59
CA HIS A 140 7.05 -11.62 -2.98
C HIS A 140 6.80 -12.81 -3.93
N CYS A 141 6.20 -12.52 -5.07
CA CYS A 141 5.86 -13.49 -6.12
C CYS A 141 6.83 -13.36 -7.30
N TYR A 142 7.17 -14.49 -7.93
CA TYR A 142 8.01 -14.49 -9.13
C TYR A 142 7.24 -14.15 -10.41
N ASP A 143 5.92 -14.26 -10.40
CA ASP A 143 5.08 -13.89 -11.54
C ASP A 143 5.04 -12.36 -11.68
N ALA A 144 5.62 -11.83 -12.77
CA ALA A 144 5.71 -10.39 -13.05
C ALA A 144 4.32 -9.72 -13.22
N LYS A 145 3.27 -10.50 -13.50
CA LYS A 145 1.90 -9.99 -13.60
C LYS A 145 1.21 -9.90 -12.24
N CYS A 146 1.71 -10.61 -11.23
CA CYS A 146 1.13 -10.59 -9.90
C CYS A 146 1.42 -9.28 -9.16
N ALA A 147 0.44 -8.73 -8.45
CA ALA A 147 0.64 -7.56 -7.61
C ALA A 147 1.71 -7.78 -6.51
N MET A 148 1.94 -9.04 -6.09
CA MET A 148 3.01 -9.37 -5.14
C MET A 148 4.41 -9.43 -5.75
N HIS A 149 4.57 -9.23 -7.08
CA HIS A 149 5.91 -9.12 -7.66
C HIS A 149 6.60 -7.85 -7.15
N PRO A 150 7.92 -7.89 -6.81
CA PRO A 150 8.59 -6.73 -6.22
C PRO A 150 8.53 -5.48 -7.09
N SER A 151 8.13 -4.35 -6.54
CA SER A 151 7.97 -3.08 -7.26
C SER A 151 9.30 -2.48 -7.74
N TRP A 152 10.41 -2.90 -7.15
CA TRP A 152 11.77 -2.51 -7.54
C TRP A 152 12.38 -3.42 -8.62
N SER A 153 11.68 -4.49 -9.01
CA SER A 153 12.19 -5.43 -10.02
C SER A 153 12.38 -4.74 -11.37
N PRO A 154 13.53 -4.93 -12.04
CA PRO A 154 13.74 -4.42 -13.39
C PRO A 154 12.81 -5.05 -14.43
N ASN A 155 12.22 -6.20 -14.11
CA ASN A 155 11.27 -6.92 -14.97
C ASN A 155 9.82 -6.45 -14.77
N LEU A 156 9.58 -5.47 -13.88
CA LEU A 156 8.24 -4.94 -13.70
C LEU A 156 7.84 -4.10 -14.93
N PRO A 157 6.73 -4.45 -15.62
CA PRO A 157 6.30 -3.70 -16.79
C PRO A 157 5.91 -2.26 -16.42
N PRO A 158 6.01 -1.30 -17.35
CA PRO A 158 5.63 0.09 -17.10
C PRO A 158 4.17 0.26 -16.64
N ASN A 159 3.28 -0.62 -17.10
CA ASN A 159 1.88 -0.64 -16.72
C ASN A 159 1.50 -2.01 -16.13
N PRO A 160 1.91 -2.30 -14.88
CA PRO A 160 1.73 -3.60 -14.26
C PRO A 160 0.26 -3.89 -13.95
N GLU A 161 -0.10 -5.15 -13.98
CA GLU A 161 -1.40 -5.60 -13.48
C GLU A 161 -1.50 -5.33 -11.97
N MET A 162 -2.71 -5.06 -11.49
CA MET A 162 -2.98 -4.77 -10.08
C MET A 162 -3.75 -5.89 -9.39
N ASP A 163 -3.61 -7.13 -9.88
CA ASP A 163 -4.31 -8.28 -9.29
C ASP A 163 -3.32 -9.33 -8.77
N LEU A 164 -3.81 -10.20 -7.91
CA LEU A 164 -3.06 -11.36 -7.44
C LEU A 164 -3.15 -12.49 -8.48
N CYS A 165 -2.04 -13.19 -8.73
CA CYS A 165 -2.10 -14.45 -9.46
C CYS A 165 -2.91 -15.49 -8.67
N SER A 166 -3.31 -16.60 -9.33
CA SER A 166 -4.13 -17.66 -8.72
C SER A 166 -3.51 -18.20 -7.42
N PHE A 167 -2.21 -18.43 -7.41
CA PHE A 167 -1.49 -18.93 -6.23
C PHE A 167 -1.53 -17.93 -5.05
N CYS A 168 -1.23 -16.65 -5.30
CA CYS A 168 -1.25 -15.63 -4.25
C CYS A 168 -2.68 -15.37 -3.75
N ARG A 169 -3.67 -15.45 -4.64
CA ARG A 169 -5.09 -15.32 -4.30
C ARG A 169 -5.55 -16.45 -3.36
N GLU A 170 -5.28 -17.72 -3.70
CA GLU A 170 -5.61 -18.85 -2.85
C GLU A 170 -4.96 -18.75 -1.47
N LYS A 171 -3.67 -18.40 -1.44
CA LYS A 171 -2.94 -18.19 -0.19
C LYS A 171 -3.56 -17.08 0.65
N SER A 172 -3.91 -15.95 0.04
CA SER A 172 -4.60 -14.82 0.68
C SER A 172 -5.95 -15.24 1.27
N GLU A 173 -6.80 -15.91 0.51
CA GLU A 173 -8.11 -16.39 0.96
C GLU A 173 -8.01 -17.33 2.16
N ARG A 174 -7.01 -18.20 2.18
CA ARG A 174 -6.73 -19.06 3.33
C ARG A 174 -6.37 -18.27 4.58
N LYS A 175 -5.48 -17.25 4.44
CA LYS A 175 -5.08 -16.39 5.56
C LYS A 175 -6.24 -15.55 6.09
N VAL A 176 -7.05 -14.99 5.21
CA VAL A 176 -8.26 -14.23 5.57
C VAL A 176 -9.26 -15.10 6.31
N ARG A 177 -9.44 -16.37 5.90
CA ARG A 177 -10.34 -17.30 6.62
C ARG A 177 -9.84 -17.62 8.03
N LEU A 178 -8.54 -17.86 8.18
CA LEU A 178 -7.93 -18.17 9.48
C LEU A 178 -8.01 -17.00 10.46
N ALA A 179 -7.97 -15.77 9.97
CA ALA A 179 -8.09 -14.58 10.80
C ALA A 179 -9.52 -14.31 11.31
N LYS A 180 -10.52 -15.04 10.80
CA LYS A 180 -11.95 -14.90 11.21
C LYS A 180 -12.39 -15.97 12.20
N THR A 181 -11.53 -16.94 12.53
CA THR A 181 -11.77 -18.01 13.49
C THR A 181 -11.12 -17.72 14.83
#